data_0c69c4a975fc0725c0b6c65806a592ee
#
_entry.id   0c69c4a975fc0725c0b6c65806a592ee
#
_cell.length_a   1.000
_cell.length_b   1.000
_cell.length_c   1.000
_cell.angle_alpha   90.00
_cell.angle_beta   90.00
_cell.angle_gamma   90.00
#
_symmetry.space_group_name_H-M   'P 1'
#
loop_
_entity.id
_entity.type
_entity.pdbx_description
1 polymer ?
#
loop_
_entity_poly.entity_id
_entity_poly.type
_entity_poly.pdbx_seq_one_letter_code
_entity_poly.pdbx_strand_id
1 'polypeptide(L)'
;MKYNIKKILNKNEIDNIYSNFIKLSSQKNIFCSKEILNFFFNDLDLYTVCKNDKIKSFVYLFKDKNNFAISEPFIYSGIVNHPKLNMKNSRYNNEVFKINELIINEIFSTYKNININLPPNFLDARPFLWFNYGEVNKKKFLVTPCYTSIIDIQSREPIDVFNDIDDVKRRDINKVLNDKNYKVSTQINLPLIKRFYEDTMKKNKGSFNKNAFSKIFNFMETQINEGKLMQTTTYHFEKPIYSVLFLNDDNTSCYLYGSGDVGIKNRYAGSLALWKAIEQSIDKKLCFIDLEGINSPH
;
A
#
# COMPACT_ATOMS: atom_id res chain seq x y z
N MET A 1 -21.59 -1.59 27.75
CA MET A 1 -21.25 -2.63 26.73
C MET A 1 -19.75 -2.63 26.56
N LYS A 2 -19.11 -3.77 26.86
CA LYS A 2 -17.64 -3.89 26.88
C LYS A 2 -17.13 -4.35 25.50
N TYR A 3 -16.05 -3.77 25.02
CA TYR A 3 -15.31 -4.30 23.87
C TYR A 3 -14.41 -5.43 24.34
N ASN A 4 -14.17 -6.41 23.47
CA ASN A 4 -13.25 -7.52 23.68
C ASN A 4 -12.19 -7.51 22.58
N ILE A 5 -10.92 -7.65 22.97
CA ILE A 5 -9.80 -7.77 22.05
C ILE A 5 -9.38 -9.23 22.00
N LYS A 6 -9.28 -9.77 20.78
CA LYS A 6 -8.81 -11.13 20.55
C LYS A 6 -7.59 -11.09 19.63
N LYS A 7 -6.47 -11.68 20.05
CA LYS A 7 -5.33 -11.95 19.17
C LYS A 7 -5.64 -13.17 18.31
N ILE A 8 -5.37 -13.08 17.01
CA ILE A 8 -5.59 -14.17 16.05
C ILE A 8 -4.32 -15.03 16.05
N LEU A 9 -4.47 -16.27 16.49
CA LEU A 9 -3.39 -17.25 16.59
C LEU A 9 -3.50 -18.36 15.55
N ASN A 10 -4.65 -18.46 14.89
CA ASN A 10 -4.91 -19.48 13.88
C ASN A 10 -5.12 -18.84 12.51
N LYS A 11 -4.26 -19.21 11.56
CA LYS A 11 -4.32 -18.72 10.18
C LYS A 11 -5.67 -19.01 9.51
N ASN A 12 -6.35 -20.10 9.86
CA ASN A 12 -7.65 -20.46 9.29
C ASN A 12 -8.78 -19.45 9.61
N GLU A 13 -8.58 -18.55 10.58
CA GLU A 13 -9.55 -17.49 10.90
C GLU A 13 -9.50 -16.35 9.87
N ILE A 14 -8.40 -16.19 9.12
CA ILE A 14 -8.17 -15.06 8.21
C ILE A 14 -9.23 -14.99 7.12
N ASP A 15 -9.54 -16.11 6.48
CA ASP A 15 -10.50 -16.13 5.37
C ASP A 15 -11.90 -15.68 5.82
N ASN A 16 -12.32 -16.10 7.00
CA ASN A 16 -13.58 -15.69 7.59
C ASN A 16 -13.58 -14.20 7.97
N ILE A 17 -12.50 -13.71 8.61
CA ILE A 17 -12.35 -12.29 8.96
C ILE A 17 -12.31 -11.43 7.70
N TYR A 18 -11.59 -11.85 6.66
CA TYR A 18 -11.52 -11.11 5.41
C TYR A 18 -12.91 -11.00 4.75
N SER A 19 -13.59 -12.12 4.56
CA SER A 19 -14.85 -12.17 3.83
C SER A 19 -15.99 -11.43 4.56
N ASN A 20 -16.04 -11.54 5.89
CA ASN A 20 -17.14 -10.99 6.70
C ASN A 20 -16.85 -9.59 7.26
N PHE A 21 -15.64 -9.10 7.18
CA PHE A 21 -15.27 -7.83 7.78
C PHE A 21 -14.38 -6.95 6.88
N ILE A 22 -13.15 -7.39 6.54
CA ILE A 22 -12.18 -6.55 5.85
C ILE A 22 -12.69 -6.13 4.47
N LYS A 23 -13.25 -7.07 3.71
CA LYS A 23 -13.79 -6.82 2.35
C LYS A 23 -14.90 -5.76 2.35
N LEU A 24 -15.62 -5.61 3.44
CA LEU A 24 -16.73 -4.65 3.58
C LEU A 24 -16.31 -3.28 4.08
N SER A 25 -15.08 -3.14 4.58
CA SER A 25 -14.57 -1.86 5.10
C SER A 25 -14.18 -0.91 3.98
N SER A 26 -14.49 0.38 4.16
CA SER A 26 -13.97 1.45 3.28
C SER A 26 -12.45 1.67 3.42
N GLN A 27 -11.84 1.11 4.46
CA GLN A 27 -10.39 1.16 4.70
C GLN A 27 -9.66 -0.07 4.18
N LYS A 28 -10.40 -0.99 3.52
CA LYS A 28 -9.78 -2.10 2.79
C LYS A 28 -8.74 -1.54 1.83
N ASN A 29 -7.58 -2.15 1.85
CA ASN A 29 -6.51 -1.91 0.89
C ASN A 29 -5.85 -3.24 0.55
N ILE A 30 -5.01 -3.27 -0.47
CA ILE A 30 -4.40 -4.50 -0.96
C ILE A 30 -3.53 -5.19 0.11
N PHE A 31 -2.92 -4.42 1.02
CA PHE A 31 -2.01 -4.95 2.05
C PHE A 31 -2.73 -5.65 3.21
N CYS A 32 -4.05 -5.51 3.31
CA CYS A 32 -4.87 -6.33 4.21
C CYS A 32 -5.67 -7.42 3.47
N SER A 33 -5.25 -7.80 2.26
CA SER A 33 -5.84 -8.92 1.52
C SER A 33 -5.54 -10.26 2.20
N LYS A 34 -6.40 -11.25 1.97
CA LYS A 34 -6.22 -12.58 2.56
C LYS A 34 -4.91 -13.25 2.13
N GLU A 35 -4.47 -13.02 0.91
CA GLU A 35 -3.23 -13.56 0.36
C GLU A 35 -2.03 -13.04 1.12
N ILE A 36 -1.98 -11.73 1.35
CA ILE A 36 -0.92 -11.08 2.12
C ILE A 36 -0.96 -11.52 3.58
N LEU A 37 -2.12 -11.44 4.22
CA LEU A 37 -2.26 -11.85 5.62
C LEU A 37 -1.88 -13.32 5.84
N ASN A 38 -2.21 -14.18 4.88
CA ASN A 38 -1.85 -15.60 4.92
C ASN A 38 -0.36 -15.83 4.65
N PHE A 39 0.24 -15.14 3.69
CA PHE A 39 1.66 -15.32 3.37
C PHE A 39 2.56 -14.83 4.53
N PHE A 40 2.23 -13.68 5.11
CA PHE A 40 3.01 -13.05 6.15
C PHE A 40 2.52 -13.37 7.58
N PHE A 41 1.67 -14.37 7.77
CA PHE A 41 1.03 -14.66 9.06
C PHE A 41 2.03 -14.73 10.23
N ASN A 42 3.17 -15.34 10.04
CA ASN A 42 4.21 -15.48 11.08
C ASN A 42 4.97 -14.18 11.37
N ASP A 43 4.90 -13.19 10.47
CA ASP A 43 5.53 -11.88 10.62
C ASP A 43 4.54 -10.82 11.11
N LEU A 44 3.27 -11.19 11.28
CA LEU A 44 2.19 -10.31 11.66
C LEU A 44 1.69 -10.61 13.08
N ASP A 45 1.41 -9.56 13.81
CA ASP A 45 0.47 -9.62 14.92
C ASP A 45 -0.90 -9.15 14.44
N LEU A 46 -1.90 -10.02 14.57
CA LEU A 46 -3.26 -9.80 14.11
C LEU A 46 -4.21 -9.78 15.29
N TYR A 47 -5.11 -8.78 15.33
CA TYR A 47 -6.12 -8.68 16.37
C TYR A 47 -7.48 -8.31 15.80
N THR A 48 -8.54 -8.77 16.46
CA THR A 48 -9.90 -8.26 16.26
C THR A 48 -10.37 -7.54 17.51
N VAL A 49 -11.07 -6.44 17.35
CA VAL A 49 -11.84 -5.77 18.39
C VAL A 49 -13.29 -6.05 18.16
N CYS A 50 -13.93 -6.73 19.10
CA CYS A 50 -15.32 -7.17 18.99
C CYS A 50 -16.22 -6.46 20.00
N LYS A 51 -17.50 -6.29 19.63
CA LYS A 51 -18.57 -5.84 20.50
C LYS A 51 -19.80 -6.73 20.27
N ASN A 52 -20.26 -7.41 21.30
CA ASN A 52 -21.33 -8.40 21.18
C ASN A 52 -21.07 -9.39 20.03
N ASP A 53 -19.89 -10.00 20.04
CA ASP A 53 -19.39 -10.99 19.05
C ASP A 53 -19.28 -10.49 17.59
N LYS A 54 -19.56 -9.21 17.34
CA LYS A 54 -19.37 -8.59 16.04
C LYS A 54 -18.03 -7.87 15.97
N ILE A 55 -17.24 -8.17 14.95
CA ILE A 55 -15.98 -7.47 14.69
C ILE A 55 -16.26 -6.01 14.40
N LYS A 56 -15.56 -5.12 15.07
CA LYS A 56 -15.63 -3.66 14.95
C LYS A 56 -14.35 -3.05 14.42
N SER A 57 -13.22 -3.71 14.63
CA SER A 57 -11.96 -3.33 14.04
C SER A 57 -11.06 -4.55 13.89
N PHE A 58 -10.19 -4.50 12.88
CA PHE A 58 -9.13 -5.45 12.64
C PHE A 58 -7.80 -4.70 12.67
N VAL A 59 -6.81 -5.26 13.35
CA VAL A 59 -5.47 -4.68 13.46
C VAL A 59 -4.47 -5.66 12.88
N TYR A 60 -3.59 -5.19 12.00
CA TYR A 60 -2.51 -5.97 11.41
C TYR A 60 -1.20 -5.18 11.49
N LEU A 61 -0.24 -5.73 12.20
CA LEU A 61 1.03 -5.07 12.49
C LEU A 61 2.17 -6.00 12.10
N PHE A 62 3.05 -5.54 11.23
CA PHE A 62 4.32 -6.21 11.02
C PHE A 62 5.20 -5.99 12.24
N LYS A 63 5.87 -7.04 12.67
CA LYS A 63 6.79 -6.97 13.80
C LYS A 63 8.20 -7.41 13.41
N ASP A 64 9.16 -6.75 13.99
CA ASP A 64 10.54 -7.20 13.95
C ASP A 64 10.89 -8.10 15.15
N LYS A 65 12.15 -8.59 15.16
CA LYS A 65 12.67 -9.45 16.23
C LYS A 65 12.74 -8.78 17.60
N ASN A 66 12.69 -7.44 17.64
CA ASN A 66 12.81 -6.64 18.86
C ASN A 66 11.44 -6.25 19.45
N ASN A 67 10.36 -6.80 18.92
CA ASN A 67 8.98 -6.43 19.26
C ASN A 67 8.68 -4.95 18.91
N PHE A 68 9.18 -4.49 17.76
CA PHE A 68 8.78 -3.23 17.17
C PHE A 68 7.73 -3.49 16.10
N ALA A 69 6.63 -2.71 16.12
CA ALA A 69 5.73 -2.67 15.00
C ALA A 69 6.33 -1.75 13.93
N ILE A 70 6.53 -2.29 12.73
CA ILE A 70 7.20 -1.62 11.61
C ILE A 70 6.25 -1.42 10.45
N SER A 71 6.42 -0.34 9.68
CA SER A 71 5.64 -0.08 8.47
C SER A 71 6.05 -0.96 7.28
N GLU A 72 7.34 -1.35 7.23
CA GLU A 72 7.82 -2.27 6.20
C GLU A 72 7.28 -3.69 6.41
N PRO A 73 7.04 -4.46 5.33
CA PRO A 73 7.39 -4.18 3.94
C PRO A 73 6.29 -3.50 3.12
N PHE A 74 5.19 -3.09 3.72
CA PHE A 74 4.05 -2.54 3.00
C PHE A 74 3.84 -1.05 3.27
N ILE A 75 3.18 -0.40 2.31
CA ILE A 75 2.90 1.03 2.35
C ILE A 75 1.86 1.36 3.40
N TYR A 76 0.84 0.49 3.56
CA TYR A 76 -0.22 0.66 4.55
C TYR A 76 -0.22 -0.50 5.54
N SER A 77 -0.40 -0.17 6.82
CA SER A 77 -0.54 -1.13 7.92
C SER A 77 -1.37 -0.51 9.04
N GLY A 78 -1.73 -1.29 10.04
CA GLY A 78 -2.34 -0.81 11.28
C GLY A 78 -3.79 -1.21 11.44
N ILE A 79 -4.73 -0.32 11.17
CA ILE A 79 -6.12 -0.47 11.61
C ILE A 79 -7.08 -0.43 10.42
N VAL A 80 -8.03 -1.37 10.40
CA VAL A 80 -9.20 -1.38 9.53
C VAL A 80 -10.45 -1.35 10.41
N ASN A 81 -11.25 -0.31 10.32
CA ASN A 81 -12.49 -0.16 11.09
C ASN A 81 -13.70 -0.69 10.32
N HIS A 82 -14.77 -0.98 11.06
CA HIS A 82 -16.01 -1.51 10.48
C HIS A 82 -16.64 -0.51 9.49
N PRO A 83 -17.42 -1.01 8.49
CA PRO A 83 -18.13 -0.14 7.56
C PRO A 83 -19.21 0.68 8.29
N LYS A 84 -19.54 1.83 7.76
CA LYS A 84 -20.50 2.78 8.37
C LYS A 84 -21.95 2.32 8.36
N LEU A 85 -22.30 1.20 7.85
CA LEU A 85 -23.65 0.63 7.65
C LEU A 85 -24.78 1.36 8.40
N ASN A 86 -25.62 2.11 7.70
CA ASN A 86 -26.85 2.77 8.22
C ASN A 86 -26.70 3.59 9.52
N MET A 87 -25.48 4.01 9.88
CA MET A 87 -25.21 4.83 11.07
C MET A 87 -25.13 6.31 10.71
N LYS A 88 -25.64 7.19 11.61
CA LYS A 88 -25.36 8.63 11.53
C LYS A 88 -23.85 8.86 11.66
N ASN A 89 -23.32 9.84 10.91
CA ASN A 89 -21.88 10.16 10.91
C ASN A 89 -21.33 10.37 12.33
N SER A 90 -21.99 11.16 13.14
CA SER A 90 -21.54 11.45 14.50
C SER A 90 -21.43 10.19 15.37
N ARG A 91 -22.42 9.28 15.27
CA ARG A 91 -22.41 8.02 16.03
C ARG A 91 -21.28 7.10 15.55
N TYR A 92 -21.10 6.98 14.24
CA TYR A 92 -20.02 6.19 13.65
C TYR A 92 -18.66 6.73 14.09
N ASN A 93 -18.41 8.02 13.91
CA ASN A 93 -17.12 8.64 14.25
C ASN A 93 -16.80 8.49 15.74
N ASN A 94 -17.79 8.65 16.61
CA ASN A 94 -17.61 8.45 18.06
C ASN A 94 -17.33 7.00 18.43
N GLU A 95 -17.94 6.02 17.73
CA GLU A 95 -17.65 4.60 17.93
C GLU A 95 -16.23 4.25 17.48
N VAL A 96 -15.84 4.68 16.28
CA VAL A 96 -14.50 4.47 15.70
C VAL A 96 -13.42 5.13 16.58
N PHE A 97 -13.66 6.36 17.01
CA PHE A 97 -12.75 7.06 17.93
C PHE A 97 -12.47 6.23 19.19
N LYS A 98 -13.50 5.78 19.89
CA LYS A 98 -13.38 4.94 21.11
C LYS A 98 -12.67 3.62 20.86
N ILE A 99 -12.93 3.00 19.70
CA ILE A 99 -12.26 1.74 19.32
C ILE A 99 -10.77 2.00 19.11
N ASN A 100 -10.42 3.07 18.41
CA ASN A 100 -9.01 3.41 18.14
C ASN A 100 -8.28 3.81 19.43
N GLU A 101 -8.93 4.52 20.37
CA GLU A 101 -8.35 4.75 21.71
C GLU A 101 -8.07 3.43 22.44
N LEU A 102 -9.01 2.48 22.38
CA LEU A 102 -8.83 1.17 22.99
C LEU A 102 -7.67 0.40 22.34
N ILE A 103 -7.56 0.41 21.02
CA ILE A 103 -6.44 -0.22 20.28
C ILE A 103 -5.09 0.39 20.72
N ILE A 104 -5.01 1.70 20.84
CA ILE A 104 -3.80 2.39 21.30
C ILE A 104 -3.44 1.96 22.72
N ASN A 105 -4.40 1.95 23.63
CA ASN A 105 -4.15 1.66 25.03
C ASN A 105 -3.84 0.18 25.29
N GLU A 106 -4.52 -0.75 24.61
CA GLU A 106 -4.43 -2.17 24.93
C GLU A 106 -3.50 -2.96 24.00
N ILE A 107 -3.35 -2.53 22.75
CA ILE A 107 -2.51 -3.23 21.76
C ILE A 107 -1.20 -2.49 21.58
N PHE A 108 -1.25 -1.22 21.19
CA PHE A 108 -0.04 -0.48 20.80
C PHE A 108 0.89 -0.23 22.00
N SER A 109 0.34 -0.08 23.19
CA SER A 109 1.14 0.05 24.42
C SER A 109 2.04 -1.16 24.71
N THR A 110 1.75 -2.32 24.14
CA THR A 110 2.56 -3.55 24.33
C THR A 110 3.85 -3.55 23.51
N TYR A 111 3.97 -2.66 22.51
CA TYR A 111 5.16 -2.55 21.67
C TYR A 111 6.16 -1.54 22.23
N LYS A 112 7.45 -1.85 22.09
CA LYS A 112 8.51 -0.91 22.47
C LYS A 112 8.54 0.32 21.58
N ASN A 113 8.28 0.13 20.29
CA ASN A 113 8.19 1.17 19.28
C ASN A 113 7.12 0.79 18.25
N ILE A 114 6.40 1.78 17.74
CA ILE A 114 5.42 1.62 16.67
C ILE A 114 5.71 2.63 15.58
N ASN A 115 5.85 2.11 14.36
CA ASN A 115 5.85 2.89 13.13
C ASN A 115 4.86 2.22 12.17
N ILE A 116 3.74 2.88 11.90
CA ILE A 116 2.67 2.39 11.03
C ILE A 116 2.24 3.48 10.06
N ASN A 117 1.80 3.07 8.88
CA ASN A 117 1.23 3.94 7.87
C ASN A 117 -0.23 3.59 7.67
N LEU A 118 -1.12 4.40 8.20
CA LEU A 118 -2.55 4.19 8.07
C LEU A 118 -3.03 4.44 6.63
N PRO A 119 -4.04 3.70 6.13
CA PRO A 119 -4.51 3.87 4.76
C PRO A 119 -5.17 5.24 4.56
N PRO A 120 -5.24 5.76 3.31
CA PRO A 120 -5.76 7.09 3.01
C PRO A 120 -7.17 7.36 3.55
N ASN A 121 -8.01 6.33 3.62
CA ASN A 121 -9.37 6.42 4.14
C ASN A 121 -9.47 6.38 5.68
N PHE A 122 -8.34 6.42 6.38
CA PHE A 122 -8.30 6.55 7.83
C PHE A 122 -8.36 8.05 8.19
N LEU A 123 -9.56 8.59 8.33
CA LEU A 123 -9.78 10.05 8.38
C LEU A 123 -9.61 10.68 9.75
N ASP A 124 -9.58 9.90 10.84
CA ASP A 124 -9.57 10.45 12.20
C ASP A 124 -8.31 10.05 12.98
N ALA A 125 -7.31 10.91 12.96
CA ALA A 125 -6.05 10.72 13.69
C ALA A 125 -6.08 11.23 15.14
N ARG A 126 -7.21 11.78 15.62
CA ARG A 126 -7.32 12.35 16.99
C ARG A 126 -6.96 11.36 18.09
N PRO A 127 -7.30 10.05 18.03
CA PRO A 127 -6.89 9.09 19.06
C PRO A 127 -5.36 9.04 19.26
N PHE A 128 -4.59 9.21 18.18
CA PHE A 128 -3.12 9.25 18.24
C PHE A 128 -2.62 10.60 18.75
N LEU A 129 -3.18 11.70 18.25
CA LEU A 129 -2.81 13.07 18.63
C LEU A 129 -3.09 13.37 20.09
N TRP A 130 -4.17 12.78 20.64
CA TRP A 130 -4.60 13.01 22.02
C TRP A 130 -4.07 12.00 23.02
N PHE A 131 -3.38 10.96 22.57
CA PHE A 131 -2.74 10.01 23.45
C PHE A 131 -1.72 10.70 24.35
N ASN A 132 -1.96 10.64 25.68
CA ASN A 132 -1.17 11.34 26.70
C ASN A 132 -1.04 12.86 26.45
N TYR A 133 -2.07 13.46 25.87
CA TYR A 133 -2.12 14.93 25.69
C TYR A 133 -2.04 15.64 27.05
N GLY A 134 -1.17 16.66 27.14
CA GLY A 134 -0.91 17.37 28.40
C GLY A 134 0.08 16.69 29.35
N GLU A 135 0.38 15.40 29.18
CA GLU A 135 1.33 14.67 30.02
C GLU A 135 2.78 14.87 29.53
N VAL A 136 3.59 15.59 30.30
CA VAL A 136 4.94 16.03 29.85
C VAL A 136 5.90 14.85 29.68
N ASN A 137 5.84 13.86 30.59
CA ASN A 137 6.82 12.76 30.66
C ASN A 137 6.34 11.43 30.07
N LYS A 138 5.15 11.40 29.45
CA LYS A 138 4.63 10.17 28.86
C LYS A 138 4.92 10.08 27.36
N LYS A 139 5.05 8.84 26.85
CA LYS A 139 5.19 8.58 25.43
C LYS A 139 4.00 9.16 24.66
N LYS A 140 4.27 9.75 23.49
CA LYS A 140 3.27 10.31 22.57
C LYS A 140 3.53 9.78 21.18
N PHE A 141 2.49 9.77 20.35
CA PHE A 141 2.68 9.53 18.92
C PHE A 141 3.13 10.81 18.23
N LEU A 142 4.11 10.66 17.34
CA LEU A 142 4.37 11.65 16.29
C LEU A 142 3.49 11.27 15.09
N VAL A 143 2.51 12.12 14.78
CA VAL A 143 1.62 11.93 13.64
C VAL A 143 2.09 12.83 12.51
N THR A 144 2.51 12.23 11.39
CA THR A 144 2.95 12.95 10.20
C THR A 144 1.93 12.73 9.09
N PRO A 145 1.33 13.78 8.51
CA PRO A 145 0.49 13.62 7.34
C PRO A 145 1.32 13.15 6.15
N CYS A 146 0.83 12.11 5.48
CA CYS A 146 1.36 11.63 4.22
C CYS A 146 0.27 11.74 3.16
N TYR A 147 0.68 11.90 1.92
CA TYR A 147 -0.24 12.06 0.80
C TYR A 147 -0.03 10.92 -0.19
N THR A 148 -1.11 10.46 -0.80
CA THR A 148 -1.07 9.56 -1.95
C THR A 148 -1.77 10.19 -3.14
N SER A 149 -1.46 9.72 -4.35
CA SER A 149 -2.17 10.09 -5.56
C SER A 149 -3.01 8.91 -6.03
N ILE A 150 -4.32 9.08 -6.03
CA ILE A 150 -5.27 8.06 -6.52
C ILE A 150 -5.86 8.56 -7.82
N ILE A 151 -5.71 7.77 -8.89
CA ILE A 151 -6.35 8.03 -10.19
C ILE A 151 -7.63 7.20 -10.24
N ASP A 152 -8.76 7.87 -10.40
CA ASP A 152 -10.03 7.22 -10.71
C ASP A 152 -10.06 6.92 -12.22
N ILE A 153 -10.13 5.63 -12.55
CA ILE A 153 -10.19 5.13 -13.93
C ILE A 153 -11.49 4.36 -14.20
N GLN A 154 -12.42 4.39 -13.25
CA GLN A 154 -13.70 3.68 -13.40
C GLN A 154 -14.48 4.20 -14.60
N SER A 155 -14.79 3.29 -15.54
CA SER A 155 -15.54 3.61 -16.76
C SER A 155 -14.92 4.71 -17.63
N ARG A 156 -13.60 4.87 -17.58
CA ARG A 156 -12.85 5.84 -18.39
C ARG A 156 -12.07 5.14 -19.49
N GLU A 157 -12.01 5.81 -20.65
CA GLU A 157 -11.13 5.40 -21.72
C GLU A 157 -9.71 5.92 -21.51
N PRO A 158 -8.67 5.26 -22.07
CA PRO A 158 -7.28 5.71 -21.94
C PRO A 158 -7.07 7.18 -22.35
N ILE A 159 -7.77 7.63 -23.39
CA ILE A 159 -7.64 9.03 -23.87
C ILE A 159 -8.13 10.05 -22.85
N ASP A 160 -9.18 9.72 -22.08
CA ASP A 160 -9.72 10.62 -21.06
C ASP A 160 -8.72 10.79 -19.92
N VAL A 161 -8.13 9.68 -19.47
CA VAL A 161 -7.10 9.70 -18.42
C VAL A 161 -5.84 10.39 -18.92
N PHE A 162 -5.45 10.17 -20.18
CA PHE A 162 -4.29 10.82 -20.80
C PHE A 162 -4.44 12.34 -20.84
N ASN A 163 -5.63 12.83 -21.16
CA ASN A 163 -5.91 14.27 -21.24
C ASN A 163 -5.85 14.98 -19.89
N ASP A 164 -6.07 14.24 -18.77
CA ASP A 164 -5.94 14.79 -17.41
C ASP A 164 -4.48 14.89 -16.94
N ILE A 165 -3.54 14.25 -17.64
CA ILE A 165 -2.11 14.33 -17.31
C ILE A 165 -1.59 15.75 -17.63
N ASP A 166 -0.71 16.27 -16.78
CA ASP A 166 -0.02 17.54 -17.00
C ASP A 166 0.62 17.62 -18.40
N ASP A 167 0.51 18.78 -19.05
CA ASP A 167 0.97 19.02 -20.42
C ASP A 167 2.44 18.68 -20.67
N VAL A 168 3.30 18.91 -19.66
CA VAL A 168 4.72 18.59 -19.77
C VAL A 168 4.91 17.08 -19.85
N LYS A 169 4.19 16.33 -19.00
CA LYS A 169 4.25 14.87 -18.98
C LYS A 169 3.64 14.25 -20.22
N ARG A 170 2.52 14.80 -20.72
CA ARG A 170 1.93 14.34 -21.99
C ARG A 170 2.91 14.52 -23.15
N ARG A 171 3.59 15.65 -23.23
CA ARG A 171 4.63 15.89 -24.25
C ARG A 171 5.80 14.92 -24.12
N ASP A 172 6.25 14.66 -22.89
CA ASP A 172 7.32 13.69 -22.63
C ASP A 172 6.92 12.28 -23.09
N ILE A 173 5.71 11.84 -22.79
CA ILE A 173 5.17 10.53 -23.21
C ILE A 173 5.05 10.46 -24.73
N ASN A 174 4.43 11.45 -25.37
CA ASN A 174 4.25 11.49 -26.82
C ASN A 174 5.58 11.50 -27.59
N LYS A 175 6.60 12.18 -27.06
CA LYS A 175 7.94 12.18 -27.66
C LYS A 175 8.52 10.77 -27.73
N VAL A 176 8.32 9.97 -26.70
CA VAL A 176 8.86 8.61 -26.62
C VAL A 176 8.01 7.61 -27.41
N LEU A 177 6.69 7.79 -27.40
CA LEU A 177 5.77 6.94 -28.20
C LEU A 177 6.04 7.04 -29.70
N ASN A 178 6.52 8.20 -30.18
CA ASN A 178 6.85 8.44 -31.59
C ASN A 178 8.30 8.04 -31.95
N ASP A 179 9.12 7.64 -30.97
CA ASP A 179 10.51 7.24 -31.23
C ASP A 179 10.62 5.71 -31.32
N LYS A 180 10.93 5.22 -32.51
CA LYS A 180 11.04 3.78 -32.82
C LYS A 180 12.11 3.04 -32.00
N ASN A 181 13.05 3.76 -31.39
CA ASN A 181 14.08 3.19 -30.54
C ASN A 181 13.56 2.77 -29.17
N TYR A 182 12.35 3.24 -28.80
CA TYR A 182 11.71 2.84 -27.55
C TYR A 182 10.71 1.73 -27.80
N LYS A 183 10.71 0.78 -26.87
CA LYS A 183 9.72 -0.30 -26.78
C LYS A 183 9.26 -0.45 -25.35
N VAL A 184 8.06 -0.95 -25.16
CA VAL A 184 7.54 -1.31 -23.83
C VAL A 184 7.20 -2.79 -23.83
N SER A 185 7.68 -3.50 -22.82
CA SER A 185 7.30 -4.87 -22.54
C SER A 185 6.39 -4.92 -21.31
N THR A 186 5.39 -5.77 -21.36
CA THR A 186 4.49 -6.08 -20.25
C THR A 186 4.81 -7.43 -19.61
N GLN A 187 5.90 -8.05 -20.04
CA GLN A 187 6.37 -9.31 -19.46
C GLN A 187 6.93 -9.07 -18.05
N ILE A 188 6.51 -9.89 -17.11
CA ILE A 188 7.00 -9.82 -15.73
C ILE A 188 8.45 -10.34 -15.67
N ASN A 189 9.33 -9.49 -15.14
CA ASN A 189 10.74 -9.78 -14.90
C ASN A 189 11.14 -9.23 -13.52
N LEU A 190 10.78 -9.94 -12.46
CA LEU A 190 11.07 -9.54 -11.08
C LEU A 190 12.57 -9.36 -10.80
N PRO A 191 13.49 -10.24 -11.30
CA PRO A 191 14.93 -10.03 -11.14
C PRO A 191 15.41 -8.69 -11.69
N LEU A 192 14.86 -8.21 -12.81
CA LEU A 192 15.24 -6.93 -13.41
C LEU A 192 14.89 -5.76 -12.50
N ILE A 193 13.63 -5.67 -12.07
CA ILE A 193 13.18 -4.54 -11.25
C ILE A 193 13.83 -4.57 -9.85
N LYS A 194 14.04 -5.76 -9.29
CA LYS A 194 14.79 -5.93 -8.05
C LYS A 194 16.19 -5.34 -8.15
N ARG A 195 16.93 -5.68 -9.22
CA ARG A 195 18.26 -5.12 -9.49
C ARG A 195 18.22 -3.61 -9.61
N PHE A 196 17.32 -3.06 -10.43
CA PHE A 196 17.19 -1.60 -10.61
C PHE A 196 16.94 -0.88 -9.30
N TYR A 197 16.06 -1.43 -8.46
CA TYR A 197 15.75 -0.85 -7.15
C TYR A 197 16.97 -0.90 -6.21
N GLU A 198 17.63 -2.04 -6.11
CA GLU A 198 18.86 -2.20 -5.29
C GLU A 198 19.97 -1.23 -5.72
N ASP A 199 20.18 -1.07 -7.03
CA ASP A 199 21.19 -0.17 -7.57
C ASP A 199 20.83 1.30 -7.30
N THR A 200 19.54 1.66 -7.39
CA THR A 200 19.05 2.99 -7.02
C THR A 200 19.26 3.28 -5.54
N MET A 201 18.95 2.31 -4.67
CA MET A 201 19.19 2.46 -3.22
C MET A 201 20.66 2.62 -2.89
N LYS A 202 21.54 1.83 -3.50
CA LYS A 202 23.00 1.97 -3.33
C LYS A 202 23.48 3.35 -3.77
N LYS A 203 23.06 3.83 -4.94
CA LYS A 203 23.43 5.15 -5.48
C LYS A 203 23.00 6.28 -4.56
N ASN A 204 21.79 6.22 -4.02
CA ASN A 204 21.23 7.25 -3.14
C ASN A 204 21.67 7.11 -1.68
N LYS A 205 22.57 6.18 -1.36
CA LYS A 205 22.98 5.84 0.01
C LYS A 205 21.77 5.53 0.92
N GLY A 206 20.67 5.08 0.34
CA GLY A 206 19.49 4.65 1.04
C GLY A 206 19.71 3.33 1.78
N SER A 207 19.08 3.18 2.93
CA SER A 207 19.04 1.92 3.64
C SER A 207 17.64 1.30 3.47
N PHE A 208 17.57 0.00 3.29
CA PHE A 208 16.33 -0.74 3.32
C PHE A 208 16.53 -2.09 4.00
N ASN A 209 15.47 -2.60 4.58
CA ASN A 209 15.50 -3.92 5.23
C ASN A 209 15.56 -5.02 4.17
N LYS A 210 16.76 -5.56 3.92
CA LYS A 210 16.98 -6.60 2.90
C LYS A 210 16.11 -7.85 3.11
N ASN A 211 15.85 -8.23 4.37
CA ASN A 211 15.03 -9.39 4.67
C ASN A 211 13.56 -9.13 4.31
N ALA A 212 13.01 -7.99 4.71
CA ALA A 212 11.65 -7.59 4.36
C ALA A 212 11.50 -7.46 2.84
N PHE A 213 12.48 -6.84 2.16
CA PHE A 213 12.54 -6.71 0.72
C PHE A 213 12.55 -8.07 0.00
N SER A 214 13.39 -9.00 0.44
CA SER A 214 13.42 -10.34 -0.14
C SER A 214 12.11 -11.10 0.06
N LYS A 215 11.49 -10.98 1.25
CA LYS A 215 10.19 -11.61 1.52
C LYS A 215 9.08 -11.09 0.62
N ILE A 216 9.04 -9.77 0.36
CA ILE A 216 8.02 -9.21 -0.54
C ILE A 216 8.23 -9.68 -1.98
N PHE A 217 9.46 -9.82 -2.47
CA PHE A 217 9.71 -10.39 -3.79
C PHE A 217 9.29 -11.86 -3.88
N ASN A 218 9.54 -12.66 -2.85
CA ASN A 218 9.06 -14.04 -2.78
C ASN A 218 7.51 -14.09 -2.78
N PHE A 219 6.84 -13.16 -2.09
CA PHE A 219 5.39 -13.04 -2.18
C PHE A 219 4.94 -12.68 -3.61
N MET A 220 5.59 -11.71 -4.24
CA MET A 220 5.27 -11.30 -5.62
C MET A 220 5.40 -12.46 -6.62
N GLU A 221 6.38 -13.34 -6.46
CA GLU A 221 6.51 -14.55 -7.29
C GLU A 221 5.26 -15.42 -7.22
N THR A 222 4.64 -15.55 -6.05
CA THR A 222 3.37 -16.29 -5.91
C THR A 222 2.21 -15.59 -6.62
N GLN A 223 2.24 -14.27 -6.75
CA GLN A 223 1.16 -13.47 -7.36
C GLN A 223 1.21 -13.44 -8.90
N ILE A 224 2.30 -13.90 -9.51
CA ILE A 224 2.41 -14.03 -10.97
C ILE A 224 1.35 -14.99 -11.50
N ASN A 225 1.26 -16.17 -10.91
CA ASN A 225 0.31 -17.21 -11.33
C ASN A 225 -1.16 -16.81 -11.06
N GLU A 226 -1.39 -15.95 -10.09
CA GLU A 226 -2.71 -15.40 -9.76
C GLU A 226 -3.13 -14.25 -10.71
N GLY A 227 -2.25 -13.82 -11.62
CA GLY A 227 -2.51 -12.69 -12.53
C GLY A 227 -2.65 -11.34 -11.82
N LYS A 228 -2.25 -11.25 -10.54
CA LYS A 228 -2.37 -10.04 -9.72
C LYS A 228 -1.18 -9.11 -9.85
N LEU A 229 -0.09 -9.57 -10.43
CA LEU A 229 1.08 -8.75 -10.67
C LEU A 229 1.05 -8.14 -12.07
N MET A 230 1.48 -6.90 -12.17
CA MET A 230 1.59 -6.19 -13.44
C MET A 230 2.91 -5.43 -13.47
N GLN A 231 3.65 -5.60 -14.57
CA GLN A 231 4.93 -4.93 -14.77
C GLN A 231 4.98 -4.33 -16.16
N THR A 232 5.48 -3.10 -16.26
CA THR A 232 5.83 -2.49 -17.54
C THR A 232 7.28 -2.06 -17.52
N THR A 233 8.00 -2.42 -18.57
CA THR A 233 9.42 -2.12 -18.72
C THR A 233 9.66 -1.37 -20.03
N THR A 234 10.25 -0.19 -19.93
CA THR A 234 10.69 0.59 -21.09
C THR A 234 12.09 0.17 -21.50
N TYR A 235 12.24 -0.10 -22.77
CA TYR A 235 13.50 -0.40 -23.44
C TYR A 235 13.90 0.76 -24.35
N HIS A 236 15.19 0.99 -24.48
CA HIS A 236 15.78 1.90 -25.45
C HIS A 236 16.95 1.20 -26.13
N PHE A 237 16.95 1.09 -27.47
CA PHE A 237 17.88 0.24 -28.23
C PHE A 237 18.04 -1.18 -27.64
N GLU A 238 16.90 -1.86 -27.40
CA GLU A 238 16.81 -3.23 -26.84
C GLU A 238 17.34 -3.37 -25.39
N LYS A 239 17.79 -2.28 -24.75
CA LYS A 239 18.24 -2.31 -23.35
C LYS A 239 17.10 -1.88 -22.44
N PRO A 240 16.78 -2.64 -21.37
CA PRO A 240 15.81 -2.21 -20.38
C PRO A 240 16.40 -1.02 -19.61
N ILE A 241 15.66 0.08 -19.54
CA ILE A 241 16.11 1.33 -18.92
C ILE A 241 15.25 1.80 -17.75
N TYR A 242 14.01 1.38 -17.68
CA TYR A 242 13.13 1.69 -16.56
C TYR A 242 12.03 0.63 -16.44
N SER A 243 11.63 0.31 -15.21
CA SER A 243 10.54 -0.62 -14.95
C SER A 243 9.68 -0.15 -13.80
N VAL A 244 8.38 -0.38 -13.90
CA VAL A 244 7.41 -0.19 -12.82
C VAL A 244 6.67 -1.49 -12.52
N LEU A 245 6.32 -1.70 -11.27
CA LEU A 245 5.66 -2.90 -10.78
C LEU A 245 4.45 -2.51 -9.95
N PHE A 246 3.33 -3.12 -10.26
CA PHE A 246 2.06 -2.95 -9.57
C PHE A 246 1.55 -4.27 -9.02
N LEU A 247 0.85 -4.21 -7.92
CA LEU A 247 0.05 -5.29 -7.37
C LEU A 247 -1.43 -4.91 -7.47
N ASN A 248 -2.24 -5.83 -7.97
CA ASN A 248 -3.65 -5.60 -8.23
C ASN A 248 -4.53 -6.40 -7.26
N ASP A 249 -5.60 -5.80 -6.80
CA ASP A 249 -6.76 -6.52 -6.28
C ASP A 249 -7.92 -6.47 -7.29
N ASP A 250 -9.13 -6.78 -6.85
CA ASP A 250 -10.32 -6.80 -7.73
C ASP A 250 -10.68 -5.41 -8.30
N ASN A 251 -10.25 -4.31 -7.65
CA ASN A 251 -10.67 -2.95 -7.98
C ASN A 251 -9.51 -1.98 -8.16
N THR A 252 -8.37 -2.25 -7.55
CA THR A 252 -7.28 -1.27 -7.43
C THR A 252 -5.97 -1.84 -7.93
N SER A 253 -5.23 -1.04 -8.68
CA SER A 253 -3.83 -1.26 -9.03
C SER A 253 -2.96 -0.41 -8.11
N CYS A 254 -2.13 -1.03 -7.29
CA CYS A 254 -1.25 -0.33 -6.37
C CYS A 254 0.18 -0.36 -6.88
N TYR A 255 0.76 0.81 -7.08
CA TYR A 255 2.17 0.97 -7.44
C TYR A 255 3.06 0.49 -6.30
N LEU A 256 3.99 -0.41 -6.56
CA LEU A 256 4.89 -0.93 -5.53
C LEU A 256 6.32 -0.43 -5.71
N TYR A 257 6.83 -0.55 -6.93
CA TYR A 257 8.20 -0.17 -7.25
C TYR A 257 8.30 0.46 -8.63
N GLY A 258 9.12 1.50 -8.74
CA GLY A 258 9.56 2.04 -9.99
C GLY A 258 11.02 2.44 -9.92
N SER A 259 11.82 1.92 -10.83
CA SER A 259 13.25 2.19 -10.85
C SER A 259 13.83 1.99 -12.24
N GLY A 260 14.97 2.62 -12.49
CA GLY A 260 15.65 2.55 -13.76
C GLY A 260 17.13 2.21 -13.62
N ASP A 261 17.77 2.01 -14.76
CA ASP A 261 19.22 1.85 -14.85
C ASP A 261 19.91 3.12 -14.38
N VAL A 262 20.66 3.04 -13.29
CA VAL A 262 21.34 4.19 -12.67
C VAL A 262 22.47 4.78 -13.54
N GLY A 263 22.93 4.05 -14.55
CA GLY A 263 23.91 4.50 -15.54
C GLY A 263 23.30 5.29 -16.70
N ILE A 264 21.95 5.25 -16.84
CA ILE A 264 21.26 5.86 -17.97
C ILE A 264 20.43 7.05 -17.50
N LYS A 265 20.78 8.26 -17.97
CA LYS A 265 19.98 9.47 -17.73
C LYS A 265 18.85 9.57 -18.78
N ASN A 266 17.71 8.99 -18.49
CA ASN A 266 16.53 9.09 -19.36
C ASN A 266 15.28 9.45 -18.55
N ARG A 267 14.89 10.72 -18.60
CA ARG A 267 13.74 11.24 -17.83
C ARG A 267 12.37 10.78 -18.37
N TYR A 268 12.34 10.30 -19.61
CA TYR A 268 11.08 9.96 -20.29
C TYR A 268 10.64 8.52 -20.04
N ALA A 269 11.61 7.63 -19.82
CA ALA A 269 11.36 6.20 -19.72
C ALA A 269 10.39 5.83 -18.59
N GLY A 270 10.52 6.49 -17.43
CA GLY A 270 9.63 6.30 -16.30
C GLY A 270 8.20 6.74 -16.59
N SER A 271 8.03 7.90 -17.24
CA SER A 271 6.71 8.41 -17.63
C SER A 271 6.02 7.47 -18.62
N LEU A 272 6.76 6.92 -19.59
CA LEU A 272 6.21 5.95 -20.53
C LEU A 272 5.84 4.63 -19.85
N ALA A 273 6.71 4.09 -18.99
CA ALA A 273 6.43 2.86 -18.25
C ALA A 273 5.17 3.01 -17.39
N LEU A 274 5.06 4.13 -16.67
CA LEU A 274 3.90 4.42 -15.83
C LEU A 274 2.62 4.59 -16.66
N TRP A 275 2.68 5.33 -17.77
CA TRP A 275 1.54 5.49 -18.65
C TRP A 275 1.04 4.14 -19.18
N LYS A 276 1.94 3.26 -19.64
CA LYS A 276 1.57 1.93 -20.12
C LYS A 276 1.00 1.03 -19.04
N ALA A 277 1.39 1.21 -17.78
CA ALA A 277 0.76 0.53 -16.66
C ALA A 277 -0.66 1.07 -16.37
N ILE A 278 -0.90 2.37 -16.54
CA ILE A 278 -2.24 2.97 -16.45
C ILE A 278 -3.15 2.40 -17.54
N GLU A 279 -2.71 2.37 -18.82
CA GLU A 279 -3.47 1.75 -19.91
C GLU A 279 -3.84 0.29 -19.59
N GLN A 280 -2.88 -0.51 -19.11
CA GLN A 280 -3.16 -1.90 -18.71
C GLN A 280 -4.17 -2.01 -17.56
N SER A 281 -4.15 -1.07 -16.61
CA SER A 281 -5.11 -1.05 -15.50
C SER A 281 -6.54 -0.77 -16.01
N ILE A 282 -6.68 0.11 -17.00
CA ILE A 282 -7.95 0.39 -17.68
C ILE A 282 -8.43 -0.84 -18.44
N ASP A 283 -7.55 -1.48 -19.22
CA ASP A 283 -7.87 -2.72 -19.97
C ASP A 283 -8.33 -3.84 -19.06
N LYS A 284 -7.77 -3.93 -17.84
CA LYS A 284 -8.19 -4.86 -16.79
C LYS A 284 -9.50 -4.46 -16.10
N LYS A 285 -10.09 -3.31 -16.46
CA LYS A 285 -11.33 -2.77 -15.86
C LYS A 285 -11.23 -2.54 -14.35
N LEU A 286 -10.07 -2.16 -13.87
CA LEU A 286 -9.90 -1.72 -12.50
C LEU A 286 -10.59 -0.36 -12.29
N CYS A 287 -10.89 -0.02 -11.05
CA CYS A 287 -11.57 1.24 -10.73
C CYS A 287 -10.57 2.34 -10.36
N PHE A 288 -9.47 1.97 -9.70
CA PHE A 288 -8.53 2.94 -9.15
C PHE A 288 -7.08 2.51 -9.37
N ILE A 289 -6.21 3.50 -9.47
CA ILE A 289 -4.76 3.32 -9.40
C ILE A 289 -4.26 4.12 -8.21
N ASP A 290 -3.62 3.46 -7.25
CA ASP A 290 -2.93 4.09 -6.14
C ASP A 290 -1.44 4.19 -6.48
N LEU A 291 -0.94 5.41 -6.65
CA LEU A 291 0.46 5.70 -7.00
C LEU A 291 1.36 5.83 -5.77
N GLU A 292 0.85 5.43 -4.59
CA GLU A 292 1.55 5.53 -3.32
C GLU A 292 1.83 6.94 -2.81
N GLY A 293 2.61 6.97 -1.72
CA GLY A 293 2.90 8.18 -0.99
C GLY A 293 3.78 9.17 -1.75
N ILE A 294 3.34 10.40 -1.78
CA ILE A 294 4.20 11.55 -2.09
C ILE A 294 4.99 11.84 -0.83
N ASN A 295 6.26 11.38 -0.81
CA ASN A 295 7.10 11.43 0.38
C ASN A 295 7.89 12.75 0.54
N SER A 296 7.72 13.69 -0.39
CA SER A 296 8.46 14.95 -0.39
C SER A 296 7.57 16.09 -0.86
N PRO A 297 7.64 17.28 -0.23
CA PRO A 297 6.95 18.48 -0.69
C PRO A 297 7.61 19.14 -1.91
N HIS A 298 8.51 18.46 -2.61
CA HIS A 298 9.25 19.01 -3.75
C HIS A 298 8.79 18.45 -5.08
#